data_b87926709b8796b89b8153d92f746a38
#
_entry.id   b87926709b8796b89b8153d92f746a38
#
_cell.length_a   1.000
_cell.length_b   1.000
_cell.length_c   1.000
_cell.angle_alpha   90.00
_cell.angle_beta   90.00
_cell.angle_gamma   90.00
#
_symmetry.space_group_name_H-M   'P 1'
#
loop_
_entity.id
_entity.type
_entity.pdbx_description
1 polymer ?
#
loop_
_entity_poly.entity_id
_entity_poly.type
_entity_poly.pdbx_seq_one_letter_code
_entity_poly.pdbx_strand_id
1 'polypeptide(L)'
;MSAPILYESHSHTPLCKHAVGMPAEYAAVAESRGLKGIIITCHGPLPDGLGIDHRMAPEEFDRYVELVAAAREEFAGRVDVRLGLESDYFPGIEAWAEKLHARAPLHHVLGSVHMQVGHYRAKYFKGDPFAYQQLYFQHLAESAETGLFDTLAHPDLVKNDSPGEWRFARIEPAIVGALDELHALEQRRNPLACARANERCPEREILAPSQVPVETRLLDDRANAR
;
A
#
# COMPACT_ATOMS: atom_id res chain seq x y z
N MET A 1 -23.65 -14.20 -1.82
CA MET A 1 -22.86 -13.57 -2.89
C MET A 1 -22.07 -12.43 -2.26
N SER A 2 -20.73 -12.38 -2.45
CA SER A 2 -19.91 -11.25 -2.00
C SER A 2 -20.37 -9.97 -2.70
N ALA A 3 -20.33 -8.84 -1.99
CA ALA A 3 -20.57 -7.55 -2.61
C ALA A 3 -19.55 -7.34 -3.76
N PRO A 4 -19.95 -6.72 -4.87
CA PRO A 4 -19.03 -6.50 -5.98
C PRO A 4 -17.92 -5.54 -5.56
N ILE A 5 -16.69 -5.79 -6.00
CA ILE A 5 -15.58 -4.85 -5.89
C ILE A 5 -15.96 -3.63 -6.73
N LEU A 6 -15.98 -2.45 -6.09
CA LEU A 6 -16.41 -1.23 -6.76
C LEU A 6 -15.24 -0.46 -7.37
N TYR A 7 -14.09 -0.47 -6.71
CA TYR A 7 -12.89 0.27 -7.11
C TYR A 7 -11.65 -0.62 -6.98
N GLU A 8 -10.75 -0.51 -7.97
CA GLU A 8 -9.36 -0.89 -7.83
C GLU A 8 -8.59 0.33 -7.32
N SER A 9 -7.71 0.15 -6.35
CA SER A 9 -7.00 1.26 -5.69
C SER A 9 -5.49 1.10 -5.57
N HIS A 10 -4.89 0.11 -6.25
CA HIS A 10 -3.44 -0.06 -6.23
C HIS A 10 -2.92 -0.40 -7.62
N SER A 11 -2.65 0.62 -8.41
CA SER A 11 -2.17 0.47 -9.79
C SER A 11 -1.09 1.50 -10.13
N HIS A 12 -0.17 1.10 -11.01
CA HIS A 12 1.02 1.86 -11.34
C HIS A 12 1.04 2.28 -12.81
N THR A 13 1.93 3.21 -13.14
CA THR A 13 2.21 3.68 -14.50
C THR A 13 3.65 3.38 -14.88
N PRO A 14 4.04 3.43 -16.16
CA PRO A 14 5.43 3.26 -16.57
C PRO A 14 6.40 4.27 -15.96
N LEU A 15 5.92 5.36 -15.37
CA LEU A 15 6.76 6.33 -14.66
C LEU A 15 7.50 5.72 -13.46
N CYS A 16 6.98 4.65 -12.87
CA CYS A 16 7.71 3.93 -11.81
C CYS A 16 8.77 2.93 -12.33
N LYS A 17 8.96 2.80 -13.66
CA LYS A 17 9.98 2.00 -14.36
C LYS A 17 9.82 0.48 -14.25
N HIS A 18 8.86 -0.04 -13.50
CA HIS A 18 8.62 -1.48 -13.33
C HIS A 18 7.16 -1.89 -13.57
N ALA A 19 6.32 -0.96 -14.04
CA ALA A 19 4.96 -1.25 -14.46
C ALA A 19 4.79 -0.96 -15.96
N VAL A 20 3.76 -1.54 -16.54
CA VAL A 20 3.32 -1.30 -17.94
C VAL A 20 1.87 -0.84 -17.92
N GLY A 21 1.43 -0.23 -19.01
CA GLY A 21 0.06 0.27 -19.14
C GLY A 21 -0.13 1.70 -18.65
N MET A 22 -0.91 2.44 -19.39
CA MET A 22 -1.25 3.84 -19.10
C MET A 22 -2.58 3.89 -18.32
N PRO A 23 -2.88 4.97 -17.59
CA PRO A 23 -4.14 5.11 -16.85
C PRO A 23 -5.39 4.83 -17.68
N ALA A 24 -5.41 5.24 -18.94
CA ALA A 24 -6.53 4.97 -19.86
C ALA A 24 -6.69 3.47 -20.18
N GLU A 25 -5.60 2.73 -20.29
CA GLU A 25 -5.65 1.28 -20.52
C GLU A 25 -6.22 0.54 -19.31
N TYR A 26 -5.83 0.95 -18.09
CA TYR A 26 -6.42 0.43 -16.86
C TYR A 26 -7.91 0.78 -16.75
N ALA A 27 -8.31 2.00 -17.14
CA ALA A 27 -9.70 2.41 -17.15
C ALA A 27 -10.53 1.57 -18.14
N ALA A 28 -10.01 1.25 -19.32
CA ALA A 28 -10.66 0.37 -20.28
C ALA A 28 -10.86 -1.06 -19.71
N VAL A 29 -9.87 -1.58 -19.01
CA VAL A 29 -10.01 -2.88 -18.31
C VAL A 29 -11.04 -2.80 -17.19
N ALA A 30 -11.04 -1.74 -16.39
CA ALA A 30 -12.02 -1.53 -15.33
C ALA A 30 -13.45 -1.47 -15.89
N GLU A 31 -13.67 -0.77 -17.00
CA GLU A 31 -14.94 -0.74 -17.73
C GLU A 31 -15.38 -2.15 -18.15
N SER A 32 -14.47 -2.90 -18.79
CA SER A 32 -14.75 -4.26 -19.26
C SER A 32 -15.08 -5.25 -18.14
N ARG A 33 -14.58 -4.98 -16.92
CA ARG A 33 -14.81 -5.80 -15.72
C ARG A 33 -16.00 -5.33 -14.88
N GLY A 34 -16.67 -4.24 -15.27
CA GLY A 34 -17.81 -3.68 -14.57
C GLY A 34 -17.46 -3.01 -13.24
N LEU A 35 -16.21 -2.54 -13.07
CA LEU A 35 -15.83 -1.72 -11.94
C LEU A 35 -16.47 -0.33 -12.05
N LYS A 36 -16.82 0.29 -10.95
CA LYS A 36 -17.29 1.67 -10.91
C LYS A 36 -16.17 2.67 -11.17
N GLY A 37 -14.96 2.33 -10.72
CA GLY A 37 -13.82 3.21 -10.85
C GLY A 37 -12.49 2.55 -10.54
N ILE A 38 -11.45 3.33 -10.76
CA ILE A 38 -10.08 3.01 -10.41
C ILE A 38 -9.41 4.23 -9.78
N ILE A 39 -8.48 3.97 -8.88
CA ILE A 39 -7.61 5.00 -8.32
C ILE A 39 -6.19 4.64 -8.74
N ILE A 40 -5.58 5.46 -9.57
CA ILE A 40 -4.19 5.26 -9.97
C ILE A 40 -3.28 5.73 -8.84
N THR A 41 -2.42 4.85 -8.35
CA THR A 41 -1.57 5.08 -7.16
C THR A 41 -0.11 4.74 -7.48
N CYS A 42 0.45 5.38 -8.51
CA CYS A 42 1.85 5.14 -8.87
C CYS A 42 2.80 5.57 -7.76
N HIS A 43 4.00 4.97 -7.72
CA HIS A 43 5.02 5.34 -6.74
C HIS A 43 5.41 6.82 -6.82
N GLY A 44 5.17 7.55 -5.74
CA GLY A 44 5.55 8.94 -5.60
C GLY A 44 7.07 9.15 -5.63
N PRO A 45 7.53 10.34 -6.06
CA PRO A 45 8.94 10.67 -6.03
C PRO A 45 9.43 10.84 -4.60
N LEU A 46 10.70 10.51 -4.38
CA LEU A 46 11.42 10.79 -3.14
C LEU A 46 12.41 11.94 -3.33
N PRO A 47 12.84 12.59 -2.23
CA PRO A 47 13.85 13.65 -2.32
C PRO A 47 15.17 13.11 -2.87
N ASP A 48 15.97 13.98 -3.49
CA ASP A 48 17.34 13.69 -3.94
C ASP A 48 17.47 12.49 -4.89
N GLY A 49 16.37 12.14 -5.59
CA GLY A 49 16.36 11.00 -6.51
C GLY A 49 16.46 9.62 -5.83
N LEU A 50 16.17 9.54 -4.54
CA LEU A 50 16.17 8.26 -3.83
C LEU A 50 15.22 7.26 -4.49
N GLY A 51 15.71 6.06 -4.78
CA GLY A 51 14.93 4.99 -5.38
C GLY A 51 14.42 5.28 -6.80
N ILE A 52 15.08 6.16 -7.55
CA ILE A 52 14.67 6.61 -8.88
C ILE A 52 14.47 5.46 -9.88
N ASP A 53 15.11 4.33 -9.67
CA ASP A 53 14.98 3.15 -10.52
C ASP A 53 13.63 2.43 -10.38
N HIS A 54 12.83 2.78 -9.35
CA HIS A 54 11.57 2.13 -9.02
C HIS A 54 10.42 3.12 -8.81
N ARG A 55 10.60 4.39 -9.16
CA ARG A 55 9.59 5.43 -8.97
C ARG A 55 9.73 6.57 -9.97
N MET A 56 8.72 7.41 -10.08
CA MET A 56 8.82 8.62 -10.88
C MET A 56 9.82 9.61 -10.27
N ALA A 57 10.47 10.40 -11.11
CA ALA A 57 11.27 11.52 -10.67
C ALA A 57 10.40 12.67 -10.15
N PRO A 58 10.92 13.56 -9.27
CA PRO A 58 10.16 14.73 -8.81
C PRO A 58 9.61 15.63 -9.93
N GLU A 59 10.33 15.71 -11.04
CA GLU A 59 9.96 16.46 -12.25
C GLU A 59 8.86 15.78 -13.06
N GLU A 60 8.67 14.46 -12.91
CA GLU A 60 7.65 13.67 -13.61
C GLU A 60 6.29 13.72 -12.91
N PHE A 61 6.20 14.28 -11.71
CA PHE A 61 4.94 14.26 -10.94
C PHE A 61 3.79 15.00 -11.63
N ASP A 62 4.05 16.15 -12.21
CA ASP A 62 3.03 16.91 -12.93
C ASP A 62 2.57 16.14 -14.17
N ARG A 63 3.50 15.48 -14.87
CA ARG A 63 3.16 14.56 -15.97
C ARG A 63 2.29 13.41 -15.53
N TYR A 64 2.55 12.85 -14.35
CA TYR A 64 1.69 11.82 -13.75
C TYR A 64 0.25 12.32 -13.54
N VAL A 65 0.11 13.52 -12.98
CA VAL A 65 -1.20 14.16 -12.75
C VAL A 65 -1.94 14.35 -14.07
N GLU A 66 -1.26 14.83 -15.12
CA GLU A 66 -1.81 15.02 -16.46
C GLU A 66 -2.30 13.70 -17.07
N LEU A 67 -1.54 12.62 -16.96
CA LEU A 67 -1.90 11.30 -17.49
C LEU A 67 -3.20 10.77 -16.85
N VAL A 68 -3.33 10.94 -15.53
CA VAL A 68 -4.55 10.51 -14.82
C VAL A 68 -5.73 11.41 -15.17
N ALA A 69 -5.50 12.73 -15.30
CA ALA A 69 -6.54 13.68 -15.72
C ALA A 69 -7.06 13.38 -17.13
N ALA A 70 -6.18 13.07 -18.08
CA ALA A 70 -6.56 12.69 -19.45
C ALA A 70 -7.42 11.40 -19.47
N ALA A 71 -7.02 10.38 -18.69
CA ALA A 71 -7.81 9.16 -18.56
C ALA A 71 -9.18 9.42 -17.91
N ARG A 72 -9.26 10.30 -16.93
CA ARG A 72 -10.52 10.71 -16.31
C ARG A 72 -11.45 11.37 -17.30
N GLU A 73 -10.93 12.25 -18.15
CA GLU A 73 -11.71 12.93 -19.19
C GLU A 73 -12.22 11.93 -20.25
N GLU A 74 -11.32 11.07 -20.74
CA GLU A 74 -11.65 10.06 -21.75
C GLU A 74 -12.75 9.08 -21.29
N PHE A 75 -12.73 8.69 -20.02
CA PHE A 75 -13.68 7.72 -19.44
C PHE A 75 -14.84 8.34 -18.68
N ALA A 76 -15.02 9.66 -18.80
CA ALA A 76 -16.09 10.38 -18.11
C ALA A 76 -17.48 9.75 -18.35
N GLY A 77 -18.21 9.50 -17.29
CA GLY A 77 -19.53 8.85 -17.33
C GLY A 77 -19.51 7.33 -17.52
N ARG A 78 -18.35 6.70 -17.71
CA ARG A 78 -18.19 5.25 -17.89
C ARG A 78 -17.43 4.61 -16.72
N VAL A 79 -16.29 5.15 -16.36
CA VAL A 79 -15.46 4.73 -15.22
C VAL A 79 -14.99 5.96 -14.45
N ASP A 80 -15.13 5.95 -13.15
CA ASP A 80 -14.60 7.01 -12.28
C ASP A 80 -13.10 6.83 -12.08
N VAL A 81 -12.29 7.56 -12.84
CA VAL A 81 -10.82 7.53 -12.74
C VAL A 81 -10.35 8.59 -11.75
N ARG A 82 -9.64 8.18 -10.71
CA ARG A 82 -9.18 9.06 -9.64
C ARG A 82 -7.67 9.08 -9.51
N LEU A 83 -7.15 10.25 -9.11
CA LEU A 83 -5.75 10.45 -8.80
C LEU A 83 -5.48 10.01 -7.37
N GLY A 84 -4.57 9.09 -7.19
CA GLY A 84 -3.99 8.70 -5.92
C GLY A 84 -2.47 8.74 -5.97
N LEU A 85 -1.83 8.20 -4.96
CA LEU A 85 -0.38 8.08 -4.87
C LEU A 85 -0.01 6.92 -3.95
N GLU A 86 0.97 6.11 -4.31
CA GLU A 86 1.67 5.28 -3.36
C GLU A 86 2.90 6.03 -2.87
N SER A 87 2.87 6.41 -1.60
CA SER A 87 3.88 7.27 -1.00
C SER A 87 4.67 6.48 0.05
N ASP A 88 5.99 6.51 -0.08
CA ASP A 88 6.86 5.78 0.85
C ASP A 88 6.89 6.43 2.22
N TYR A 89 6.96 5.58 3.24
CA TYR A 89 7.28 5.98 4.59
C TYR A 89 8.61 5.40 5.07
N PHE A 90 9.37 6.22 5.69
CA PHE A 90 10.48 5.93 6.59
C PHE A 90 10.71 7.14 7.49
N PRO A 91 11.19 6.97 8.75
CA PRO A 91 11.36 8.09 9.67
C PRO A 91 12.18 9.23 9.09
N GLY A 92 11.59 10.44 9.11
CA GLY A 92 12.17 11.68 8.61
C GLY A 92 11.70 12.10 7.21
N ILE A 93 10.77 11.35 6.57
CA ILE A 93 10.22 11.69 5.25
C ILE A 93 9.00 12.62 5.35
N GLU A 94 8.44 12.81 6.52
CA GLU A 94 7.11 13.39 6.75
C GLU A 94 6.94 14.75 6.07
N ALA A 95 7.89 15.65 6.26
CA ALA A 95 7.84 17.00 5.67
C ALA A 95 7.91 17.00 4.13
N TRP A 96 8.56 16.01 3.52
CA TRP A 96 8.53 15.80 2.08
C TRP A 96 7.18 15.29 1.62
N ALA A 97 6.66 14.27 2.29
CA ALA A 97 5.37 13.68 1.97
C ALA A 97 4.25 14.71 2.05
N GLU A 98 4.18 15.53 3.10
CA GLU A 98 3.22 16.64 3.22
C GLU A 98 3.27 17.59 2.02
N LYS A 99 4.48 18.02 1.64
CA LYS A 99 4.67 18.92 0.49
C LYS A 99 4.27 18.26 -0.83
N LEU A 100 4.61 16.98 -1.00
CA LEU A 100 4.26 16.23 -2.20
C LEU A 100 2.75 16.05 -2.32
N HIS A 101 2.09 15.65 -1.24
CA HIS A 101 0.64 15.43 -1.23
C HIS A 101 -0.13 16.73 -1.48
N ALA A 102 0.41 17.88 -1.07
CA ALA A 102 -0.20 19.19 -1.32
C ALA A 102 -0.07 19.67 -2.78
N ARG A 103 0.76 19.02 -3.63
CA ARG A 103 0.96 19.45 -5.03
C ARG A 103 -0.25 19.19 -5.94
N ALA A 104 -1.10 18.21 -5.59
CA ALA A 104 -2.26 17.84 -6.40
C ALA A 104 -3.42 17.39 -5.51
N PRO A 105 -4.68 17.46 -5.99
CA PRO A 105 -5.83 16.99 -5.25
C PRO A 105 -5.91 15.45 -5.26
N LEU A 106 -5.06 14.81 -4.47
CA LEU A 106 -5.04 13.36 -4.32
C LEU A 106 -6.34 12.89 -3.68
N HIS A 107 -6.97 11.89 -4.29
CA HIS A 107 -8.18 11.28 -3.75
C HIS A 107 -7.86 10.20 -2.72
N HIS A 108 -6.71 9.55 -2.86
CA HIS A 108 -6.29 8.45 -2.00
C HIS A 108 -4.77 8.34 -1.97
N VAL A 109 -4.20 8.17 -0.80
CA VAL A 109 -2.78 7.97 -0.59
C VAL A 109 -2.53 6.65 0.11
N LEU A 110 -1.82 5.74 -0.56
CA LEU A 110 -1.30 4.52 0.04
C LEU A 110 0.02 4.82 0.73
N GLY A 111 0.14 4.46 2.00
CA GLY A 111 1.39 4.51 2.75
C GLY A 111 2.12 3.18 2.63
N SER A 112 3.36 3.19 2.17
CA SER A 112 4.14 1.99 1.91
C SER A 112 5.51 2.04 2.59
N VAL A 113 5.94 0.92 3.16
CA VAL A 113 7.31 0.73 3.62
C VAL A 113 8.02 -0.21 2.64
N HIS A 114 8.91 0.35 1.81
CA HIS A 114 9.63 -0.41 0.80
C HIS A 114 11.03 -0.78 1.28
N MET A 115 11.11 -1.79 2.12
CA MET A 115 12.35 -2.22 2.76
C MET A 115 13.41 -2.79 1.80
N GLN A 116 12.98 -3.28 0.63
CA GLN A 116 13.87 -3.81 -0.41
C GLN A 116 14.62 -2.71 -1.17
N VAL A 117 14.17 -1.45 -1.10
CA VAL A 117 14.79 -0.35 -1.83
C VAL A 117 16.14 0.01 -1.20
N GLY A 118 17.16 0.18 -2.05
CA GLY A 118 18.56 0.26 -1.65
C GLY A 118 18.87 1.26 -0.54
N HIS A 119 18.30 2.46 -0.57
CA HIS A 119 18.54 3.48 0.46
C HIS A 119 17.94 3.10 1.83
N TYR A 120 16.74 2.50 1.86
CA TYR A 120 16.12 2.02 3.09
C TYR A 120 16.95 0.88 3.68
N ARG A 121 17.31 -0.12 2.85
CA ARG A 121 18.12 -1.25 3.28
C ARG A 121 19.49 -0.81 3.81
N ALA A 122 20.17 0.10 3.11
CA ALA A 122 21.47 0.62 3.56
C ALA A 122 21.41 1.33 4.91
N LYS A 123 20.32 2.04 5.18
CA LYS A 123 20.13 2.75 6.45
C LYS A 123 19.76 1.81 7.61
N TYR A 124 18.88 0.85 7.36
CA TYR A 124 18.20 0.12 8.43
C TYR A 124 18.62 -1.34 8.60
N PHE A 125 19.12 -2.01 7.56
CA PHE A 125 19.62 -3.38 7.70
C PHE A 125 20.98 -3.41 8.40
N LYS A 126 21.06 -4.11 9.53
CA LYS A 126 22.29 -4.21 10.36
C LYS A 126 22.83 -5.66 10.44
N GLY A 127 22.51 -6.49 9.44
CA GLY A 127 23.02 -7.86 9.36
C GLY A 127 22.11 -8.92 10.00
N ASP A 128 21.05 -8.52 10.72
CA ASP A 128 20.06 -9.43 11.28
C ASP A 128 18.72 -9.31 10.53
N PRO A 129 18.35 -10.30 9.69
CA PRO A 129 17.09 -10.27 8.97
C PRO A 129 15.86 -10.23 9.87
N PHE A 130 15.90 -10.89 11.03
CA PHE A 130 14.78 -10.88 11.94
C PHE A 130 14.55 -9.52 12.57
N ALA A 131 15.60 -8.87 13.06
CA ALA A 131 15.51 -7.50 13.57
C ALA A 131 15.01 -6.53 12.48
N TYR A 132 15.40 -6.77 11.24
CA TYR A 132 14.94 -5.98 10.08
C TYR A 132 13.45 -6.20 9.79
N GLN A 133 12.97 -7.43 9.88
CA GLN A 133 11.55 -7.76 9.76
C GLN A 133 10.73 -7.10 10.87
N GLN A 134 11.22 -7.11 12.12
CA GLN A 134 10.56 -6.41 13.23
C GLN A 134 10.47 -4.90 13.01
N LEU A 135 11.57 -4.30 12.55
CA LEU A 135 11.63 -2.87 12.24
C LEU A 135 10.65 -2.47 11.13
N TYR A 136 10.43 -3.34 10.15
CA TYR A 136 9.42 -3.11 9.12
C TYR A 136 8.03 -2.91 9.72
N PHE A 137 7.60 -3.77 10.63
CA PHE A 137 6.27 -3.64 11.27
C PHE A 137 6.20 -2.41 12.16
N GLN A 138 7.29 -2.06 12.84
CA GLN A 138 7.37 -0.82 13.60
C GLN A 138 7.17 0.40 12.70
N HIS A 139 7.92 0.51 11.60
CA HIS A 139 7.77 1.62 10.66
C HIS A 139 6.39 1.64 9.98
N LEU A 140 5.78 0.47 9.77
CA LEU A 140 4.42 0.40 9.24
C LEU A 140 3.40 1.02 10.23
N ALA A 141 3.53 0.74 11.53
CA ALA A 141 2.71 1.35 12.57
C ALA A 141 2.98 2.86 12.67
N GLU A 142 4.26 3.28 12.72
CA GLU A 142 4.66 4.68 12.74
C GLU A 142 4.11 5.45 11.54
N SER A 143 4.06 4.84 10.33
CA SER A 143 3.50 5.48 9.15
C SER A 143 2.03 5.86 9.33
N ALA A 144 1.24 4.99 9.96
CA ALA A 144 -0.16 5.26 10.26
C ALA A 144 -0.32 6.39 11.30
N GLU A 145 0.60 6.50 12.25
CA GLU A 145 0.58 7.55 13.27
C GLU A 145 0.73 8.96 12.68
N THR A 146 1.46 9.08 11.57
CA THR A 146 1.65 10.37 10.90
C THR A 146 0.34 11.00 10.42
N GLY A 147 -0.66 10.18 10.05
CA GLY A 147 -1.90 10.65 9.45
C GLY A 147 -1.77 11.13 8.02
N LEU A 148 -0.65 10.87 7.36
CA LEU A 148 -0.37 11.28 5.99
C LEU A 148 -0.98 10.35 4.94
N PHE A 149 -1.41 9.16 5.36
CA PHE A 149 -1.87 8.09 4.49
C PHE A 149 -3.31 7.68 4.82
N ASP A 150 -4.07 7.32 3.77
CA ASP A 150 -5.44 6.84 3.91
C ASP A 150 -5.50 5.33 4.16
N THR A 151 -4.53 4.59 3.62
CA THR A 151 -4.44 3.13 3.73
C THR A 151 -2.97 2.71 3.74
N LEU A 152 -2.66 1.66 4.50
CA LEU A 152 -1.35 1.00 4.42
C LEU A 152 -1.36 -0.05 3.32
N ALA A 153 -0.39 0.02 2.42
CA ALA A 153 -0.23 -0.95 1.35
C ALA A 153 0.56 -2.18 1.81
N HIS A 154 0.26 -3.32 1.23
CA HIS A 154 0.98 -4.61 1.36
C HIS A 154 1.71 -4.80 2.71
N PRO A 155 0.97 -4.92 3.84
CA PRO A 155 1.57 -4.93 5.18
C PRO A 155 2.46 -6.15 5.47
N ASP A 156 2.59 -7.06 4.52
CA ASP A 156 3.42 -8.26 4.61
C ASP A 156 4.55 -8.33 3.58
N LEU A 157 4.85 -7.23 2.89
CA LEU A 157 5.88 -7.16 1.85
C LEU A 157 7.25 -7.65 2.32
N VAL A 158 7.57 -7.45 3.60
CA VAL A 158 8.83 -7.85 4.23
C VAL A 158 9.17 -9.33 4.07
N LYS A 159 8.18 -10.21 3.94
CA LYS A 159 8.42 -11.64 3.74
C LYS A 159 9.15 -11.95 2.43
N ASN A 160 9.05 -11.06 1.43
CA ASN A 160 9.68 -11.23 0.13
C ASN A 160 11.17 -10.84 0.14
N ASP A 161 11.64 -10.06 1.12
CA ASP A 161 13.05 -9.68 1.23
C ASP A 161 13.96 -10.84 1.68
N SER A 162 13.45 -11.66 2.58
CA SER A 162 14.20 -12.79 3.15
C SER A 162 13.30 -14.04 3.33
N PRO A 163 12.77 -14.61 2.24
CA PRO A 163 11.78 -15.70 2.33
C PRO A 163 12.33 -16.95 3.01
N GLY A 164 13.63 -17.24 2.85
CA GLY A 164 14.31 -18.36 3.51
C GLY A 164 14.38 -18.23 5.04
N GLU A 165 14.30 -17.03 5.56
CA GLU A 165 14.41 -16.71 6.99
C GLU A 165 13.08 -16.31 7.62
N TRP A 166 12.02 -16.21 6.82
CA TRP A 166 10.68 -15.93 7.31
C TRP A 166 10.17 -17.08 8.18
N ARG A 167 9.86 -16.76 9.44
CA ARG A 167 9.28 -17.72 10.41
C ARG A 167 8.12 -17.05 11.12
N PHE A 168 6.88 -17.35 10.70
CA PHE A 168 5.69 -16.69 11.20
C PHE A 168 5.64 -16.67 12.74
N ALA A 169 5.81 -17.81 13.40
CA ALA A 169 5.78 -17.89 14.86
C ALA A 169 6.81 -16.99 15.57
N ARG A 170 7.90 -16.63 14.89
CA ARG A 170 8.92 -15.74 15.44
C ARG A 170 8.55 -14.26 15.24
N ILE A 171 7.90 -13.93 14.13
CA ILE A 171 7.56 -12.54 13.78
C ILE A 171 6.15 -12.14 14.24
N GLU A 172 5.28 -13.10 14.54
CA GLU A 172 3.90 -12.87 14.99
C GLU A 172 3.78 -11.82 16.10
N PRO A 173 4.63 -11.78 17.14
CA PRO A 173 4.53 -10.74 18.18
C PRO A 173 4.73 -9.32 17.62
N ALA A 174 5.59 -9.13 16.61
CA ALA A 174 5.79 -7.83 15.99
C ALA A 174 4.58 -7.43 15.11
N ILE A 175 3.97 -8.41 14.42
CA ILE A 175 2.74 -8.21 13.65
C ILE A 175 1.59 -7.80 14.59
N VAL A 176 1.39 -8.56 15.66
CA VAL A 176 0.33 -8.28 16.65
C VAL A 176 0.54 -6.90 17.27
N GLY A 177 1.77 -6.56 17.69
CA GLY A 177 2.09 -5.25 18.25
C GLY A 177 1.73 -4.11 17.29
N ALA A 178 2.11 -4.22 16.01
CA ALA A 178 1.75 -3.22 15.00
C ALA A 178 0.23 -3.11 14.79
N LEU A 179 -0.49 -4.23 14.78
CA LEU A 179 -1.95 -4.23 14.65
C LEU A 179 -2.64 -3.61 15.86
N ASP A 180 -2.14 -3.85 17.06
CA ASP A 180 -2.67 -3.24 18.29
C ASP A 180 -2.47 -1.72 18.28
N GLU A 181 -1.31 -1.22 17.81
CA GLU A 181 -1.05 0.21 17.64
C GLU A 181 -1.99 0.83 16.61
N LEU A 182 -2.17 0.19 15.45
CA LEU A 182 -3.10 0.63 14.41
C LEU A 182 -4.54 0.69 14.92
N HIS A 183 -4.98 -0.33 15.66
CA HIS A 183 -6.31 -0.37 16.25
C HIS A 183 -6.51 0.75 17.28
N ALA A 184 -5.53 0.99 18.13
CA ALA A 184 -5.56 2.08 19.10
C ALA A 184 -5.61 3.46 18.42
N LEU A 185 -4.95 3.64 17.27
CA LEU A 185 -5.03 4.84 16.44
C LEU A 185 -6.44 5.06 15.89
N GLU A 186 -7.05 4.02 15.32
CA GLU A 186 -8.41 4.08 14.79
C GLU A 186 -9.42 4.49 15.88
N GLN A 187 -9.30 3.92 17.08
CA GLN A 187 -10.13 4.28 18.22
C GLN A 187 -9.98 5.75 18.63
N ARG A 188 -8.75 6.27 18.63
CA ARG A 188 -8.49 7.69 18.94
C ARG A 188 -9.06 8.64 17.90
N ARG A 189 -8.98 8.28 16.62
CA ARG A 189 -9.43 9.12 15.49
C ARG A 189 -10.94 9.06 15.26
N ASN A 190 -11.56 7.94 15.56
CA ASN A 190 -12.99 7.73 15.31
C ASN A 190 -13.71 6.98 16.45
N PRO A 191 -13.82 7.56 17.64
CA PRO A 191 -14.39 6.89 18.81
C PRO A 191 -15.85 6.45 18.60
N LEU A 192 -16.63 7.15 17.76
CA LEU A 192 -18.02 6.79 17.47
C LEU A 192 -18.15 5.60 16.51
N ALA A 193 -17.24 5.45 15.57
CA ALA A 193 -17.23 4.28 14.67
C ALA A 193 -16.87 3.00 15.43
N CYS A 194 -15.93 3.09 16.37
CA CYS A 194 -15.55 1.97 17.25
C CYS A 194 -16.67 1.52 18.17
N ALA A 195 -17.44 2.45 18.76
CA ALA A 195 -18.58 2.11 19.58
C ALA A 195 -19.64 1.33 18.76
N ARG A 196 -19.93 1.76 17.52
CA ARG A 196 -20.88 1.07 16.62
C ARG A 196 -20.37 -0.28 16.12
N ALA A 197 -19.04 -0.45 15.96
CA ALA A 197 -18.44 -1.73 15.57
C ALA A 197 -18.55 -2.75 16.71
N ASN A 198 -18.31 -2.32 17.96
CA ASN A 198 -18.48 -3.18 19.15
C ASN A 198 -19.93 -3.57 19.40
N GLU A 199 -20.90 -2.70 19.09
CA GLU A 199 -22.34 -3.04 19.18
C GLU A 199 -22.78 -4.08 18.13
N ARG A 200 -22.10 -4.14 16.97
CA ARG A 200 -22.40 -5.08 15.87
C ARG A 200 -21.61 -6.37 15.91
N CYS A 201 -20.61 -6.46 16.75
CA CYS A 201 -19.77 -7.66 16.92
C CYS A 201 -19.65 -8.00 18.42
N PRO A 202 -20.75 -8.50 19.05
CA PRO A 202 -20.63 -9.07 20.39
C PRO A 202 -19.80 -10.36 20.24
N GLU A 203 -18.68 -10.39 20.92
CA GLU A 203 -17.76 -11.52 21.03
C GLU A 203 -17.06 -11.92 19.72
N ARG A 204 -15.93 -11.29 19.41
CA ARG A 204 -14.88 -11.97 18.65
C ARG A 204 -14.38 -13.12 19.53
N GLU A 205 -14.95 -14.31 19.35
CA GLU A 205 -14.18 -15.52 19.62
C GLU A 205 -12.91 -15.42 18.78
N ILE A 206 -11.79 -15.18 19.43
CA ILE A 206 -10.49 -15.38 18.83
C ILE A 206 -10.40 -16.87 18.60
N LEU A 207 -10.72 -17.30 17.37
CA LEU A 207 -10.53 -18.69 16.98
C LEU A 207 -9.08 -19.03 17.24
N ALA A 208 -8.87 -20.03 18.08
CA ALA A 208 -7.54 -20.55 18.31
C ALA A 208 -6.89 -20.92 16.96
N PRO A 209 -5.56 -20.74 16.77
CA PRO A 209 -4.89 -20.96 15.49
C PRO A 209 -5.13 -22.34 14.84
N SER A 210 -5.63 -23.31 15.59
CA SER A 210 -5.95 -24.66 15.14
C SER A 210 -7.32 -24.80 14.41
N GLN A 211 -8.12 -23.74 14.33
CA GLN A 211 -9.47 -23.78 13.75
C GLN A 211 -9.64 -23.03 12.43
N VAL A 212 -8.56 -22.45 11.89
CA VAL A 212 -8.59 -21.84 10.56
C VAL A 212 -8.36 -22.92 9.52
N PRO A 213 -9.33 -23.24 8.64
CA PRO A 213 -9.08 -24.16 7.53
C PRO A 213 -8.06 -23.53 6.59
N VAL A 214 -6.89 -24.12 6.50
CA VAL A 214 -5.85 -23.75 5.52
C VAL A 214 -6.27 -24.31 4.16
N GLU A 215 -7.14 -23.61 3.45
CA GLU A 215 -7.25 -23.78 2.00
C GLU A 215 -6.18 -22.91 1.34
N THR A 216 -4.96 -23.42 1.33
CA THR A 216 -3.86 -22.89 0.53
C THR A 216 -4.15 -23.24 -0.92
N ARG A 217 -4.77 -22.34 -1.69
CA ARG A 217 -4.64 -22.38 -3.15
C ARG A 217 -3.25 -21.86 -3.49
N LEU A 218 -2.33 -22.79 -3.66
CA LEU A 218 -1.07 -22.56 -4.38
C LEU A 218 -1.44 -22.15 -5.81
N LEU A 219 -1.29 -20.86 -6.13
CA LEU A 219 -1.21 -20.41 -7.51
C LEU A 219 0.12 -20.95 -8.06
N ASP A 220 -0.02 -21.75 -9.11
CA ASP A 220 1.03 -22.52 -9.78
C ASP A 220 2.05 -21.54 -10.43
N ASP A 221 3.20 -21.40 -9.82
CA ASP A 221 4.37 -20.68 -10.36
C ASP A 221 5.05 -21.50 -11.48
N ARG A 222 4.33 -21.75 -12.58
CA ARG A 222 4.89 -22.33 -13.79
C ARG A 222 4.68 -21.46 -15.03
N ALA A 223 5.16 -20.23 -14.98
CA ALA A 223 5.23 -19.41 -16.21
C ALA A 223 6.36 -18.37 -16.16
N ASN A 224 7.58 -18.77 -15.78
CA ASN A 224 8.78 -17.98 -16.14
C ASN A 224 10.04 -18.85 -16.12
N ALA A 225 10.10 -19.79 -17.05
CA ALA A 225 11.35 -20.45 -17.46
C ALA A 225 11.28 -20.73 -18.96
N ARG A 226 11.54 -19.67 -19.76
CA ARG A 226 12.20 -19.77 -21.09
C ARG A 226 12.64 -18.37 -21.52
#